data_d6c83036450a8151dd205e10f637c8ca
#
_entry.id   d6c83036450a8151dd205e10f637c8ca
#
_cell.length_a   1.000
_cell.length_b   1.000
_cell.length_c   1.000
_cell.angle_alpha   90.00
_cell.angle_beta   90.00
_cell.angle_gamma   90.00
#
_symmetry.space_group_name_H-M   'P 1'
#
loop_
_entity.id
_entity.type
_entity.pdbx_description
1 polymer ?
#
loop_
_entity_poly.entity_id
_entity_poly.type
_entity_poly.pdbx_seq_one_letter_code
_entity_poly.pdbx_strand_id
1 'polypeptide(L)'
;MNLIRAILLLIFLSTPLKANTIYNLIKIPNLEIYEINTKNKLRYFYAARPFQLGTQKNIVCSNPNKKDLELKYKIIHKNLNRYSYDYLKKINLKYIVMCENLSISELYTAGIPDNIMKTLILDIKFNEKYFERVIHHEVFHVMHLQHKNIFNEEEWAKFNNFEFKYAECSTCTKNISLEKYQETNGFFTEYSKSTASEDMAEVYSHMIFLEKKEINQIRKLDPILNNKISYIENKIKEIDNSFTY
;
A
#
# COMPACT_ATOMS: atom_id res chain seq x y z
N MET A 1 9.93 -60.59 -4.79
CA MET A 1 10.05 -59.50 -5.81
C MET A 1 8.95 -58.44 -5.74
N ASN A 2 7.94 -58.59 -4.90
CA ASN A 2 6.78 -57.66 -4.84
C ASN A 2 6.83 -56.61 -3.71
N LEU A 3 7.68 -56.78 -2.70
CA LEU A 3 7.75 -55.83 -1.57
C LEU A 3 8.58 -54.60 -1.89
N ILE A 4 9.61 -54.70 -2.71
CA ILE A 4 10.48 -53.57 -3.10
C ILE A 4 9.76 -52.60 -4.07
N ARG A 5 8.83 -53.10 -4.90
CA ARG A 5 8.02 -52.27 -5.79
C ARG A 5 6.97 -51.45 -5.04
N ALA A 6 6.43 -51.91 -3.92
CA ALA A 6 5.47 -51.18 -3.09
C ALA A 6 6.12 -50.06 -2.32
N ILE A 7 7.38 -50.18 -1.90
CA ILE A 7 8.10 -49.11 -1.15
C ILE A 7 8.52 -47.98 -2.10
N LEU A 8 8.86 -48.25 -3.35
CA LEU A 8 9.19 -47.22 -4.35
C LEU A 8 7.97 -46.38 -4.77
N LEU A 9 6.76 -46.92 -4.70
CA LEU A 9 5.52 -46.17 -5.02
C LEU A 9 5.12 -45.22 -3.90
N LEU A 10 5.47 -45.47 -2.63
CA LEU A 10 5.16 -44.64 -1.47
C LEU A 10 6.07 -43.41 -1.34
N ILE A 11 7.25 -43.43 -1.94
CA ILE A 11 8.21 -42.29 -1.89
C ILE A 11 7.82 -41.16 -2.88
N PHE A 12 7.05 -41.47 -3.93
CA PHE A 12 6.63 -40.47 -4.92
C PHE A 12 5.35 -39.66 -4.55
N LEU A 13 4.69 -39.96 -3.43
CA LEU A 13 3.47 -39.29 -3.00
C LEU A 13 3.68 -38.14 -2.01
N SER A 14 4.91 -37.81 -1.65
CA SER A 14 5.24 -36.66 -0.78
C SER A 14 5.77 -35.49 -1.58
N THR A 15 5.04 -35.01 -2.59
CA THR A 15 5.29 -33.69 -3.16
C THR A 15 4.67 -32.60 -2.27
N PRO A 16 5.40 -31.54 -1.95
CA PRO A 16 4.97 -30.57 -0.95
C PRO A 16 3.78 -29.74 -1.46
N LEU A 17 2.63 -29.91 -0.81
CA LEU A 17 1.41 -29.11 -0.96
C LEU A 17 1.58 -27.61 -0.59
N LYS A 18 2.81 -27.11 -0.42
CA LYS A 18 3.05 -25.72 0.08
C LYS A 18 2.68 -24.62 -0.91
N ALA A 19 2.84 -24.84 -2.22
CA ALA A 19 2.54 -23.83 -3.24
C ALA A 19 1.04 -23.53 -3.37
N ASN A 20 0.17 -24.53 -3.22
CA ASN A 20 -1.27 -24.39 -3.33
C ASN A 20 -1.92 -23.62 -2.17
N THR A 21 -1.31 -23.64 -0.98
CA THR A 21 -1.89 -22.98 0.20
C THR A 21 -1.81 -21.47 0.11
N ILE A 22 -0.67 -20.90 -0.33
CA ILE A 22 -0.51 -19.44 -0.49
C ILE A 22 -1.44 -18.93 -1.59
N TYR A 23 -1.48 -19.60 -2.73
CA TYR A 23 -2.35 -19.23 -3.84
C TYR A 23 -3.84 -19.30 -3.47
N ASN A 24 -4.27 -20.26 -2.67
CA ASN A 24 -5.64 -20.34 -2.19
C ASN A 24 -6.03 -19.17 -1.29
N LEU A 25 -5.07 -18.57 -0.56
CA LEU A 25 -5.29 -17.43 0.32
C LEU A 25 -5.24 -16.09 -0.40
N ILE A 26 -4.28 -15.89 -1.30
CA ILE A 26 -3.94 -14.57 -1.87
C ILE A 26 -4.29 -14.49 -3.37
N LYS A 27 -4.43 -15.61 -4.09
CA LYS A 27 -4.68 -15.65 -5.55
C LYS A 27 -3.62 -14.95 -6.42
N ILE A 28 -2.42 -14.74 -5.87
CA ILE A 28 -1.25 -14.29 -6.61
C ILE A 28 -0.33 -15.50 -6.80
N PRO A 29 0.04 -15.85 -8.04
CA PRO A 29 0.91 -17.00 -8.30
C PRO A 29 2.36 -16.71 -7.92
N ASN A 30 3.14 -17.75 -7.78
CA ASN A 30 4.60 -17.69 -7.61
C ASN A 30 5.09 -16.95 -6.35
N LEU A 31 4.27 -16.90 -5.29
CA LEU A 31 4.68 -16.31 -4.02
C LEU A 31 5.39 -17.31 -3.12
N GLU A 32 6.39 -16.82 -2.41
CA GLU A 32 7.02 -17.51 -1.27
C GLU A 32 6.90 -16.67 0.00
N ILE A 33 6.93 -17.37 1.15
CA ILE A 33 6.91 -16.75 2.47
C ILE A 33 8.25 -16.09 2.73
N TYR A 34 8.22 -14.79 3.11
CA TYR A 34 9.38 -14.10 3.63
C TYR A 34 9.37 -14.09 5.17
N GLU A 35 8.29 -13.60 5.79
CA GLU A 35 8.14 -13.51 7.25
C GLU A 35 6.66 -13.56 7.62
N ILE A 36 6.30 -14.37 8.64
CA ILE A 36 4.91 -14.52 9.10
C ILE A 36 4.74 -14.29 10.60
N ASN A 37 5.83 -14.21 11.36
CA ASN A 37 5.82 -14.10 12.82
C ASN A 37 6.07 -12.65 13.27
N THR A 38 5.30 -11.70 12.74
CA THR A 38 5.45 -10.28 13.07
C THR A 38 4.57 -9.86 14.25
N LYS A 39 5.00 -8.79 14.96
CA LYS A 39 4.29 -8.26 16.14
C LYS A 39 2.85 -7.85 15.84
N ASN A 40 2.62 -7.22 14.68
CA ASN A 40 1.29 -6.76 14.24
C ASN A 40 0.56 -7.78 13.36
N LYS A 41 1.07 -9.03 13.27
CA LYS A 41 0.50 -10.16 12.54
C LYS A 41 0.38 -9.97 11.02
N LEU A 42 1.02 -8.95 10.44
CA LEU A 42 1.22 -8.89 9.00
C LEU A 42 2.08 -10.06 8.54
N ARG A 43 1.75 -10.61 7.40
CA ARG A 43 2.49 -11.69 6.75
C ARG A 43 3.09 -11.18 5.47
N TYR A 44 4.40 -11.36 5.33
CA TYR A 44 5.17 -10.87 4.20
C TYR A 44 5.50 -12.01 3.25
N PHE A 45 5.23 -11.76 1.98
CA PHE A 45 5.54 -12.65 0.87
C PHE A 45 6.37 -11.89 -0.16
N TYR A 46 7.04 -12.62 -1.02
CA TYR A 46 7.71 -12.05 -2.17
C TYR A 46 7.44 -12.87 -3.42
N ALA A 47 7.59 -12.26 -4.58
CA ALA A 47 7.50 -12.92 -5.87
C ALA A 47 8.76 -13.76 -6.09
N ALA A 48 8.67 -15.09 -5.99
CA ALA A 48 9.78 -15.99 -6.31
C ALA A 48 10.04 -16.07 -7.82
N ARG A 49 9.02 -15.80 -8.62
CA ARG A 49 9.06 -15.66 -10.09
C ARG A 49 8.14 -14.54 -10.51
N PRO A 50 8.30 -13.95 -11.71
CA PRO A 50 7.37 -12.97 -12.23
C PRO A 50 5.93 -13.48 -12.23
N PHE A 51 4.98 -12.56 -11.99
CA PHE A 51 3.56 -12.87 -12.08
C PHE A 51 2.79 -11.82 -12.89
N GLN A 52 1.62 -12.24 -13.36
CA GLN A 52 0.63 -11.39 -14.01
C GLN A 52 -0.72 -11.60 -13.35
N LEU A 53 -1.45 -10.52 -13.10
CA LEU A 53 -2.77 -10.50 -12.46
C LEU A 53 -3.77 -9.69 -13.28
N GLY A 54 -5.05 -9.76 -12.84
CA GLY A 54 -6.16 -9.11 -13.50
C GLY A 54 -6.72 -9.93 -14.66
N THR A 55 -7.95 -9.63 -15.07
CA THR A 55 -8.65 -10.35 -16.15
C THR A 55 -7.92 -10.23 -17.48
N GLN A 56 -7.24 -9.12 -17.71
CA GLN A 56 -6.44 -8.85 -18.91
C GLN A 56 -4.95 -9.11 -18.71
N LYS A 57 -4.55 -9.67 -17.55
CA LYS A 57 -3.14 -9.85 -17.17
C LYS A 57 -2.30 -8.56 -17.23
N ASN A 58 -2.95 -7.46 -16.97
CA ASN A 58 -2.39 -6.11 -17.09
C ASN A 58 -1.64 -5.62 -15.84
N ILE A 59 -1.71 -6.37 -14.74
CA ILE A 59 -0.88 -6.13 -13.55
C ILE A 59 0.31 -7.08 -13.64
N VAL A 60 1.50 -6.52 -13.70
CA VAL A 60 2.75 -7.27 -13.88
C VAL A 60 3.71 -6.91 -12.76
N CYS A 61 4.41 -7.92 -12.22
CA CYS A 61 5.50 -7.70 -11.29
C CYS A 61 6.59 -8.77 -11.46
N SER A 62 7.84 -8.35 -11.28
CA SER A 62 9.03 -9.20 -11.38
C SER A 62 9.46 -9.70 -10.00
N ASN A 63 10.26 -10.78 -10.01
CA ASN A 63 10.89 -11.27 -8.78
C ASN A 63 12.04 -10.35 -8.35
N PRO A 64 12.14 -10.02 -7.06
CA PRO A 64 13.22 -9.19 -6.52
C PRO A 64 14.53 -9.96 -6.43
N ASN A 65 15.65 -9.24 -6.53
CA ASN A 65 16.91 -9.82 -6.10
C ASN A 65 16.98 -9.87 -4.55
N LYS A 66 17.71 -10.83 -4.03
CA LYS A 66 17.76 -11.13 -2.59
C LYS A 66 18.26 -9.94 -1.75
N LYS A 67 19.28 -9.23 -2.21
CA LYS A 67 19.89 -8.11 -1.47
C LYS A 67 18.89 -6.93 -1.33
N ASP A 68 18.22 -6.56 -2.42
CA ASP A 68 17.24 -5.48 -2.41
C ASP A 68 16.01 -5.87 -1.59
N LEU A 69 15.57 -7.14 -1.68
CA LEU A 69 14.48 -7.66 -0.87
C LEU A 69 14.76 -7.53 0.64
N GLU A 70 15.95 -7.95 1.10
CA GLU A 70 16.36 -7.85 2.50
C GLU A 70 16.43 -6.39 2.99
N LEU A 71 16.97 -5.49 2.16
CA LEU A 71 17.08 -4.07 2.48
C LEU A 71 15.70 -3.42 2.58
N LYS A 72 14.87 -3.60 1.56
CA LYS A 72 13.55 -2.97 1.49
C LYS A 72 12.54 -3.57 2.47
N TYR A 73 12.63 -4.87 2.75
CA TYR A 73 11.85 -5.48 3.83
C TYR A 73 12.05 -4.75 5.17
N LYS A 74 13.29 -4.43 5.55
CA LYS A 74 13.57 -3.69 6.81
C LYS A 74 12.85 -2.34 6.85
N ILE A 75 12.84 -1.62 5.72
CA ILE A 75 12.16 -0.34 5.60
C ILE A 75 10.64 -0.52 5.69
N ILE A 76 10.08 -1.44 4.92
CA ILE A 76 8.65 -1.73 4.91
C ILE A 76 8.19 -2.18 6.30
N HIS A 77 8.90 -3.13 6.92
CA HIS A 77 8.58 -3.65 8.23
C HIS A 77 8.64 -2.55 9.32
N LYS A 78 9.68 -1.69 9.32
CA LYS A 78 9.79 -0.54 10.23
C LYS A 78 8.56 0.37 10.14
N ASN A 79 8.16 0.74 8.91
CA ASN A 79 7.05 1.65 8.68
C ASN A 79 5.69 1.00 9.01
N LEU A 80 5.46 -0.25 8.61
CA LEU A 80 4.21 -0.95 8.89
C LEU A 80 4.05 -1.38 10.36
N ASN A 81 5.12 -1.50 11.13
CA ASN A 81 5.04 -1.75 12.57
C ASN A 81 4.51 -0.56 13.39
N ARG A 82 4.33 0.61 12.79
CA ARG A 82 3.62 1.74 13.41
C ARG A 82 2.12 1.45 13.57
N TYR A 83 1.59 0.52 12.80
CA TYR A 83 0.17 0.14 12.83
C TYR A 83 -0.05 -1.05 13.77
N SER A 84 -1.00 -0.90 14.70
CA SER A 84 -1.41 -1.99 15.58
C SER A 84 -2.12 -3.11 14.81
N TYR A 85 -2.12 -4.32 15.37
CA TYR A 85 -2.88 -5.43 14.80
C TYR A 85 -4.38 -5.11 14.64
N ASP A 86 -4.96 -4.46 15.64
CA ASP A 86 -6.39 -4.13 15.63
C ASP A 86 -6.72 -3.10 14.55
N TYR A 87 -5.87 -2.09 14.37
CA TYR A 87 -6.01 -1.13 13.27
C TYR A 87 -5.92 -1.82 11.90
N LEU A 88 -4.87 -2.63 11.68
CA LEU A 88 -4.68 -3.37 10.44
C LEU A 88 -5.86 -4.30 10.11
N LYS A 89 -6.43 -4.94 11.14
CA LYS A 89 -7.65 -5.76 11.00
C LYS A 89 -8.85 -4.92 10.59
N LYS A 90 -9.03 -3.72 11.14
CA LYS A 90 -10.14 -2.81 10.80
C LYS A 90 -10.04 -2.30 9.36
N ILE A 91 -8.84 -1.99 8.89
CA ILE A 91 -8.62 -1.59 7.48
C ILE A 91 -8.50 -2.78 6.52
N ASN A 92 -8.66 -4.01 7.01
CA ASN A 92 -8.63 -5.26 6.22
C ASN A 92 -7.28 -5.58 5.58
N LEU A 93 -6.15 -5.12 6.13
CA LEU A 93 -4.80 -5.44 5.65
C LEU A 93 -4.20 -6.60 6.44
N LYS A 94 -3.78 -7.66 5.74
CA LYS A 94 -3.19 -8.86 6.34
C LYS A 94 -1.90 -9.33 5.68
N TYR A 95 -1.77 -9.10 4.39
CA TYR A 95 -0.68 -9.62 3.57
C TYR A 95 0.06 -8.49 2.85
N ILE A 96 1.38 -8.56 2.88
CA ILE A 96 2.26 -7.69 2.09
C ILE A 96 2.97 -8.56 1.07
N VAL A 97 2.93 -8.17 -0.19
CA VAL A 97 3.64 -8.84 -1.29
C VAL A 97 4.70 -7.90 -1.83
N MET A 98 5.94 -8.32 -1.81
CA MET A 98 7.10 -7.57 -2.29
C MET A 98 7.54 -8.09 -3.66
N CYS A 99 7.67 -7.20 -4.62
CA CYS A 99 8.14 -7.53 -5.95
C CYS A 99 8.85 -6.33 -6.59
N GLU A 100 9.39 -6.46 -7.80
CA GLU A 100 10.08 -5.39 -8.52
C GLU A 100 9.34 -5.04 -9.81
N ASN A 101 9.43 -3.75 -10.22
CA ASN A 101 8.86 -3.25 -11.47
C ASN A 101 7.35 -3.51 -11.58
N LEU A 102 6.62 -3.18 -10.50
CA LEU A 102 5.17 -3.29 -10.46
C LEU A 102 4.53 -2.30 -11.42
N SER A 103 3.66 -2.78 -12.29
CA SER A 103 2.95 -1.94 -13.25
C SER A 103 1.50 -2.38 -13.46
N ILE A 104 0.64 -1.43 -13.83
CA ILE A 104 -0.73 -1.66 -14.28
C ILE A 104 -0.86 -1.06 -15.67
N SER A 105 -1.20 -1.88 -16.68
CA SER A 105 -1.33 -1.43 -18.07
C SER A 105 -0.09 -0.63 -18.54
N GLU A 106 1.11 -1.17 -18.23
CA GLU A 106 2.42 -0.58 -18.55
C GLU A 106 2.79 0.69 -17.77
N LEU A 107 1.92 1.19 -16.89
CA LEU A 107 2.22 2.31 -16.00
C LEU A 107 2.79 1.80 -14.69
N TYR A 108 4.01 2.24 -14.35
CA TYR A 108 4.65 1.90 -13.08
C TYR A 108 3.89 2.49 -11.90
N THR A 109 3.74 1.70 -10.85
CA THR A 109 3.09 2.10 -9.60
C THR A 109 3.89 1.64 -8.39
N ALA A 110 3.79 2.38 -7.29
CA ALA A 110 4.44 2.05 -6.03
C ALA A 110 3.79 0.88 -5.30
N GLY A 111 2.46 0.78 -5.43
CA GLY A 111 1.70 -0.27 -4.78
C GLY A 111 0.35 -0.53 -5.44
N ILE A 112 -0.24 -1.65 -5.08
CA ILE A 112 -1.59 -2.04 -5.48
C ILE A 112 -2.30 -2.65 -4.28
N PRO A 113 -3.31 -1.98 -3.72
CA PRO A 113 -4.15 -2.52 -2.69
C PRO A 113 -5.19 -3.49 -3.25
N ASP A 114 -5.44 -4.60 -2.57
CA ASP A 114 -6.53 -5.53 -2.88
C ASP A 114 -7.31 -5.89 -1.61
N ASN A 115 -8.51 -5.38 -1.52
CA ASN A 115 -9.37 -5.54 -0.35
C ASN A 115 -9.94 -6.96 -0.22
N ILE A 116 -10.17 -7.65 -1.34
CA ILE A 116 -10.70 -9.03 -1.36
C ILE A 116 -9.63 -9.99 -0.82
N MET A 117 -8.40 -9.85 -1.30
CA MET A 117 -7.26 -10.65 -0.87
C MET A 117 -6.62 -10.13 0.43
N LYS A 118 -7.05 -8.98 0.96
CA LYS A 118 -6.49 -8.33 2.16
C LYS A 118 -5.00 -8.06 2.01
N THR A 119 -4.59 -7.65 0.83
CA THR A 119 -3.20 -7.62 0.37
C THR A 119 -2.82 -6.22 -0.07
N LEU A 120 -1.59 -5.83 0.21
CA LEU A 120 -0.91 -4.72 -0.42
C LEU A 120 0.32 -5.27 -1.14
N ILE A 121 0.37 -5.08 -2.47
CA ILE A 121 1.53 -5.38 -3.29
C ILE A 121 2.39 -4.12 -3.33
N LEU A 122 3.69 -4.22 -3.09
CA LEU A 122 4.63 -3.09 -3.09
C LEU A 122 5.77 -3.33 -4.07
N ASP A 123 6.05 -2.32 -4.89
CA ASP A 123 7.25 -2.27 -5.72
C ASP A 123 8.46 -1.86 -4.89
N ILE A 124 9.37 -2.79 -4.60
CA ILE A 124 10.58 -2.49 -3.83
C ILE A 124 11.64 -1.70 -4.61
N LYS A 125 11.45 -1.49 -5.91
CA LYS A 125 12.31 -0.62 -6.76
C LYS A 125 11.76 0.79 -6.91
N PHE A 126 10.61 1.07 -6.31
CA PHE A 126 10.07 2.42 -6.33
C PHE A 126 11.09 3.43 -5.78
N ASN A 127 10.97 4.68 -6.23
CA ASN A 127 11.91 5.77 -5.94
C ASN A 127 12.26 5.87 -4.44
N GLU A 128 13.53 5.67 -4.12
CA GLU A 128 14.02 5.56 -2.74
C GLU A 128 13.75 6.82 -1.89
N LYS A 129 13.80 8.00 -2.50
CA LYS A 129 13.54 9.28 -1.83
C LYS A 129 12.13 9.35 -1.21
N TYR A 130 11.16 8.71 -1.85
CA TYR A 130 9.76 8.78 -1.44
C TYR A 130 9.26 7.47 -0.83
N PHE A 131 10.07 6.40 -0.86
CA PHE A 131 9.62 5.04 -0.58
C PHE A 131 8.96 4.88 0.79
N GLU A 132 9.57 5.41 1.87
CA GLU A 132 9.00 5.30 3.22
C GLU A 132 7.62 5.99 3.32
N ARG A 133 7.47 7.17 2.74
CA ARG A 133 6.20 7.90 2.73
C ARG A 133 5.14 7.21 1.90
N VAL A 134 5.53 6.68 0.74
CA VAL A 134 4.63 5.99 -0.18
C VAL A 134 4.05 4.71 0.42
N ILE A 135 4.76 4.00 1.30
CA ILE A 135 4.19 2.88 2.05
C ILE A 135 2.92 3.32 2.80
N HIS A 136 2.93 4.49 3.43
CA HIS A 136 1.76 5.02 4.14
C HIS A 136 0.67 5.51 3.20
N HIS A 137 1.05 6.06 2.04
CA HIS A 137 0.14 6.42 0.96
C HIS A 137 -0.68 5.20 0.51
N GLU A 138 -0.01 4.09 0.26
CA GLU A 138 -0.67 2.84 -0.16
C GLU A 138 -1.52 2.22 0.97
N VAL A 139 -1.11 2.34 2.23
CA VAL A 139 -1.94 1.94 3.38
C VAL A 139 -3.23 2.76 3.43
N PHE A 140 -3.20 4.06 3.08
CA PHE A 140 -4.42 4.84 2.96
C PHE A 140 -5.38 4.26 1.91
N HIS A 141 -4.89 3.89 0.74
CA HIS A 141 -5.73 3.29 -0.28
C HIS A 141 -6.37 1.97 0.17
N VAL A 142 -5.66 1.12 0.93
CA VAL A 142 -6.25 -0.07 1.58
C VAL A 142 -7.41 0.34 2.50
N MET A 143 -7.19 1.34 3.36
CA MET A 143 -8.21 1.86 4.28
C MET A 143 -9.39 2.46 3.53
N HIS A 144 -9.15 3.28 2.51
CA HIS A 144 -10.17 3.93 1.69
C HIS A 144 -11.03 2.90 0.95
N LEU A 145 -10.43 1.87 0.36
CA LEU A 145 -11.16 0.78 -0.29
C LEU A 145 -12.08 0.03 0.68
N GLN A 146 -11.65 -0.19 1.92
CA GLN A 146 -12.44 -0.86 2.97
C GLN A 146 -13.57 0.02 3.49
N HIS A 147 -13.37 1.34 3.55
CA HIS A 147 -14.25 2.30 4.22
C HIS A 147 -14.73 3.40 3.27
N LYS A 148 -15.11 3.06 2.04
CA LYS A 148 -15.57 4.02 1.00
C LYS A 148 -16.71 4.93 1.45
N ASN A 149 -17.57 4.44 2.36
CA ASN A 149 -18.69 5.20 2.90
C ASN A 149 -18.26 6.25 3.96
N ILE A 150 -17.05 6.15 4.51
CA ILE A 150 -16.51 7.08 5.49
C ILE A 150 -15.80 8.25 4.81
N PHE A 151 -15.06 7.97 3.72
CA PHE A 151 -14.30 8.97 2.97
C PHE A 151 -15.12 9.45 1.77
N ASN A 152 -15.58 10.70 1.83
CA ASN A 152 -16.41 11.31 0.77
C ASN A 152 -15.56 12.25 -0.09
N GLU A 153 -15.32 11.88 -1.35
CA GLU A 153 -14.48 12.66 -2.28
C GLU A 153 -15.11 14.00 -2.67
N GLU A 154 -16.46 14.09 -2.71
CA GLU A 154 -17.14 15.35 -3.01
C GLU A 154 -17.06 16.33 -1.83
N GLU A 155 -17.15 15.83 -0.58
CA GLU A 155 -16.93 16.63 0.63
C GLU A 155 -15.48 17.11 0.70
N TRP A 156 -14.53 16.22 0.42
CA TRP A 156 -13.10 16.53 0.37
C TRP A 156 -12.77 17.62 -0.65
N ALA A 157 -13.35 17.55 -1.84
CA ALA A 157 -13.11 18.52 -2.91
C ALA A 157 -13.51 19.96 -2.51
N LYS A 158 -14.51 20.12 -1.61
CA LYS A 158 -14.99 21.41 -1.13
C LYS A 158 -13.98 22.16 -0.23
N PHE A 159 -12.96 21.50 0.28
CA PHE A 159 -11.88 22.16 1.01
C PHE A 159 -11.01 23.02 0.10
N ASN A 160 -10.92 22.67 -1.18
CA ASN A 160 -10.12 23.41 -2.15
C ASN A 160 -10.79 24.73 -2.57
N ASN A 161 -10.00 25.63 -3.16
CA ASN A 161 -10.54 26.82 -3.79
C ASN A 161 -11.60 26.44 -4.84
N PHE A 162 -12.66 27.23 -4.97
CA PHE A 162 -13.82 26.91 -5.82
C PHE A 162 -13.49 26.75 -7.31
N GLU A 163 -12.39 27.37 -7.79
CA GLU A 163 -11.92 27.24 -9.17
C GLU A 163 -11.13 25.97 -9.42
N PHE A 164 -10.64 25.30 -8.36
CA PHE A 164 -9.85 24.10 -8.48
C PHE A 164 -10.72 22.90 -8.81
N LYS A 165 -10.26 22.07 -9.77
CA LYS A 165 -10.88 20.80 -10.12
C LYS A 165 -9.81 19.73 -10.23
N TYR A 166 -10.05 18.59 -9.60
CA TYR A 166 -9.23 17.40 -9.81
C TYR A 166 -9.31 16.93 -11.26
N ALA A 167 -8.28 16.21 -11.71
CA ALA A 167 -8.31 15.55 -12.99
C ALA A 167 -9.25 14.32 -12.96
N GLU A 168 -9.56 13.77 -14.13
CA GLU A 168 -10.44 12.62 -14.26
C GLU A 168 -9.78 11.30 -13.78
N CYS A 169 -8.46 11.23 -13.74
CA CYS A 169 -7.72 10.06 -13.25
C CYS A 169 -6.36 10.45 -12.68
N SER A 170 -5.77 9.56 -11.85
CA SER A 170 -4.49 9.80 -11.17
C SER A 170 -3.30 10.03 -12.13
N THR A 171 -3.37 9.53 -13.35
CA THR A 171 -2.34 9.70 -14.39
C THR A 171 -2.72 10.68 -15.50
N CYS A 172 -3.88 11.33 -15.41
CA CYS A 172 -4.37 12.30 -16.40
C CYS A 172 -3.74 13.70 -16.25
N THR A 173 -2.95 13.93 -15.21
CA THR A 173 -2.24 15.21 -14.99
C THR A 173 -0.92 15.24 -15.76
N LYS A 174 -0.48 16.46 -16.17
CA LYS A 174 0.80 16.64 -16.88
C LYS A 174 2.01 16.39 -15.98
N ASN A 175 1.85 16.50 -14.67
CA ASN A 175 2.92 16.36 -13.69
C ASN A 175 2.44 15.55 -12.48
N ILE A 176 3.15 14.48 -12.21
CA ILE A 176 2.89 13.55 -11.09
C ILE A 176 4.00 13.58 -10.04
N SER A 177 4.65 14.75 -9.86
CA SER A 177 5.75 14.91 -8.91
C SER A 177 5.28 14.62 -7.48
N LEU A 178 6.04 13.78 -6.79
CA LEU A 178 5.90 13.45 -5.37
C LEU A 178 6.72 14.36 -4.46
N GLU A 179 7.40 15.38 -5.02
CA GLU A 179 8.17 16.35 -4.24
C GLU A 179 7.21 17.20 -3.39
N LYS A 180 7.52 17.29 -2.09
CA LYS A 180 6.74 18.15 -1.19
C LYS A 180 6.97 19.62 -1.54
N TYR A 181 5.90 20.38 -1.65
CA TYR A 181 5.98 21.82 -1.85
C TYR A 181 6.63 22.53 -0.65
N GLN A 182 7.34 23.59 -0.90
CA GLN A 182 7.79 24.51 0.14
C GLN A 182 6.63 25.31 0.71
N GLU A 183 5.74 25.81 -0.17
CA GLU A 183 4.48 26.47 0.16
C GLU A 183 3.34 25.57 -0.35
N THR A 184 2.54 25.06 0.56
CA THR A 184 1.63 23.95 0.27
C THR A 184 0.34 24.36 -0.44
N ASN A 185 -0.21 25.55 -0.17
CA ASN A 185 -1.42 26.09 -0.82
C ASN A 185 -2.57 25.04 -0.98
N GLY A 186 -2.84 24.28 0.07
CA GLY A 186 -3.86 23.24 0.10
C GLY A 186 -3.44 21.86 -0.38
N PHE A 187 -2.20 21.70 -0.88
CA PHE A 187 -1.69 20.43 -1.42
C PHE A 187 -0.25 20.18 -0.96
N PHE A 188 0.07 18.94 -0.60
CA PHE A 188 1.44 18.58 -0.23
C PHE A 188 2.36 18.44 -1.44
N THR A 189 1.85 17.90 -2.54
CA THR A 189 2.63 17.59 -3.76
C THR A 189 1.83 17.94 -5.01
N GLU A 190 2.49 17.95 -6.17
CA GLU A 190 1.76 18.07 -7.44
C GLU A 190 0.84 16.87 -7.67
N TYR A 191 1.25 15.68 -7.24
CA TYR A 191 0.45 14.46 -7.34
C TYR A 191 -0.87 14.54 -6.55
N SER A 192 -0.91 15.27 -5.43
CA SER A 192 -2.14 15.57 -4.69
C SER A 192 -3.25 16.20 -5.54
N LYS A 193 -2.91 16.88 -6.63
CA LYS A 193 -3.88 17.55 -7.50
C LYS A 193 -4.52 16.62 -8.54
N SER A 194 -4.10 15.36 -8.61
CA SER A 194 -4.60 14.42 -9.62
C SER A 194 -6.03 13.97 -9.35
N THR A 195 -6.32 13.40 -8.20
CA THR A 195 -7.68 13.02 -7.79
C THR A 195 -7.89 13.28 -6.30
N ALA A 196 -9.13 13.34 -5.85
CA ALA A 196 -9.45 13.50 -4.43
C ALA A 196 -8.90 12.32 -3.59
N SER A 197 -8.95 11.10 -4.12
CA SER A 197 -8.40 9.90 -3.47
C SER A 197 -6.90 10.00 -3.28
N GLU A 198 -6.15 10.45 -4.31
CA GLU A 198 -4.69 10.64 -4.22
C GLU A 198 -4.33 11.78 -3.25
N ASP A 199 -5.10 12.85 -3.24
CA ASP A 199 -4.90 13.95 -2.31
C ASP A 199 -5.10 13.52 -0.85
N MET A 200 -6.15 12.74 -0.56
CA MET A 200 -6.34 12.15 0.76
C MET A 200 -5.17 11.25 1.16
N ALA A 201 -4.67 10.42 0.24
CA ALA A 201 -3.53 9.54 0.47
C ALA A 201 -2.22 10.32 0.70
N GLU A 202 -2.01 11.40 -0.04
CA GLU A 202 -0.87 12.31 0.17
C GLU A 202 -0.97 13.01 1.54
N VAL A 203 -2.14 13.53 1.91
CA VAL A 203 -2.33 14.13 3.24
C VAL A 203 -2.07 13.10 4.35
N TYR A 204 -2.68 11.92 4.27
CA TYR A 204 -2.47 10.86 5.26
C TYR A 204 -1.00 10.44 5.37
N SER A 205 -0.33 10.21 4.24
CA SER A 205 1.07 9.77 4.24
C SER A 205 2.01 10.81 4.85
N HIS A 206 1.78 12.10 4.59
CA HIS A 206 2.56 13.18 5.20
C HIS A 206 2.28 13.31 6.70
N MET A 207 1.04 13.13 7.16
CA MET A 207 0.70 13.12 8.59
C MET A 207 1.47 12.03 9.35
N ILE A 208 1.65 10.84 8.74
CA ILE A 208 2.38 9.73 9.36
C ILE A 208 3.91 9.91 9.27
N PHE A 209 4.40 10.47 8.15
CA PHE A 209 5.83 10.53 7.83
C PHE A 209 6.54 11.73 8.45
N LEU A 210 5.90 12.91 8.45
CA LEU A 210 6.50 14.14 8.97
C LEU A 210 6.47 14.20 10.50
N GLU A 211 7.37 14.98 11.08
CA GLU A 211 7.35 15.24 12.52
C GLU A 211 6.11 16.06 12.91
N LYS A 212 5.56 15.82 14.10
CA LYS A 212 4.38 16.56 14.62
C LYS A 212 4.59 18.08 14.62
N LYS A 213 5.82 18.53 14.88
CA LYS A 213 6.16 19.95 14.84
C LYS A 213 5.96 20.54 13.42
N GLU A 214 6.38 19.81 12.40
CA GLU A 214 6.23 20.25 10.99
C GLU A 214 4.77 20.26 10.58
N ILE A 215 4.01 19.20 10.89
CA ILE A 215 2.56 19.16 10.64
C ILE A 215 1.84 20.34 11.33
N ASN A 216 2.16 20.63 12.58
CA ASN A 216 1.57 21.74 13.32
C ASN A 216 1.92 23.11 12.71
N GLN A 217 3.11 23.26 12.14
CA GLN A 217 3.50 24.46 11.42
C GLN A 217 2.71 24.61 10.12
N ILE A 218 2.57 23.55 9.34
CA ILE A 218 1.78 23.53 8.10
C ILE A 218 0.33 23.89 8.41
N ARG A 219 -0.28 23.30 9.43
CA ARG A 219 -1.67 23.61 9.85
C ARG A 219 -1.87 25.08 10.19
N LYS A 220 -0.86 25.76 10.76
CA LYS A 220 -0.94 27.19 11.07
C LYS A 220 -0.83 28.08 9.84
N LEU A 221 -0.04 27.66 8.84
CA LEU A 221 0.25 28.46 7.67
C LEU A 221 -0.74 28.20 6.51
N ASP A 222 -1.34 27.03 6.46
CA ASP A 222 -2.23 26.59 5.38
C ASP A 222 -3.60 26.15 5.95
N PRO A 223 -4.62 27.03 5.93
CA PRO A 223 -5.95 26.70 6.42
C PRO A 223 -6.64 25.57 5.65
N ILE A 224 -6.36 25.40 4.35
CA ILE A 224 -6.94 24.33 3.54
C ILE A 224 -6.37 22.98 4.01
N LEU A 225 -5.05 22.87 4.13
CA LEU A 225 -4.43 21.67 4.66
C LEU A 225 -4.82 21.39 6.11
N ASN A 226 -5.01 22.42 6.94
CA ASN A 226 -5.53 22.22 8.29
C ASN A 226 -6.90 21.54 8.29
N ASN A 227 -7.82 21.96 7.41
CA ASN A 227 -9.14 21.35 7.29
C ASN A 227 -9.03 19.91 6.76
N LYS A 228 -8.21 19.66 5.75
CA LYS A 228 -7.94 18.33 5.19
C LYS A 228 -7.35 17.38 6.23
N ILE A 229 -6.35 17.82 6.98
CA ILE A 229 -5.73 17.02 8.05
C ILE A 229 -6.78 16.71 9.14
N SER A 230 -7.57 17.71 9.56
CA SER A 230 -8.63 17.50 10.56
C SER A 230 -9.70 16.52 10.08
N TYR A 231 -10.05 16.58 8.80
CA TYR A 231 -10.97 15.62 8.18
C TYR A 231 -10.41 14.20 8.28
N ILE A 232 -9.17 13.97 7.84
CA ILE A 232 -8.53 12.63 7.91
C ILE A 232 -8.45 12.15 9.36
N GLU A 233 -8.03 13.00 10.32
CA GLU A 233 -7.98 12.66 11.75
C GLU A 233 -9.35 12.18 12.28
N ASN A 234 -10.41 12.88 11.92
CA ASN A 234 -11.76 12.53 12.36
C ASN A 234 -12.23 11.22 11.73
N LYS A 235 -11.99 11.02 10.42
CA LYS A 235 -12.37 9.78 9.73
C LYS A 235 -11.58 8.56 10.24
N ILE A 236 -10.32 8.73 10.57
CA ILE A 236 -9.55 7.66 11.22
C ILE A 236 -10.12 7.31 12.59
N LYS A 237 -10.52 8.31 13.40
CA LYS A 237 -11.15 8.06 14.71
C LYS A 237 -12.50 7.35 14.60
N GLU A 238 -13.27 7.55 13.54
CA GLU A 238 -14.48 6.78 13.26
C GLU A 238 -14.17 5.29 13.03
N ILE A 239 -13.02 4.98 12.41
CA ILE A 239 -12.56 3.60 12.17
C ILE A 239 -11.92 3.02 13.43
N ASP A 240 -11.01 3.78 14.05
CA ASP A 240 -10.27 3.38 15.25
C ASP A 240 -9.89 4.59 16.11
N ASN A 241 -10.65 4.85 17.17
CA ASN A 241 -10.39 5.95 18.09
C ASN A 241 -9.11 5.79 18.92
N SER A 242 -8.50 4.60 18.93
CA SER A 242 -7.23 4.32 19.63
C SER A 242 -6.00 4.57 18.73
N PHE A 243 -6.19 4.78 17.43
CA PHE A 243 -5.07 5.03 16.51
C PHE A 243 -4.40 6.37 16.79
N THR A 244 -3.10 6.33 16.95
CA THR A 244 -2.22 7.51 17.11
C THR A 244 -1.03 7.39 16.17
N TYR A 245 -0.59 8.47 15.53
CA TYR A 245 0.53 8.55 14.61
C TYR A 245 1.62 9.49 15.13
#